data_753f23145814de3c5e7e8a51c3576338
#
_entry.id   753f23145814de3c5e7e8a51c3576338
#
_cell.length_a   1.000
_cell.length_b   1.000
_cell.length_c   1.000
_cell.angle_alpha   90.00
_cell.angle_beta   90.00
_cell.angle_gamma   90.00
#
_symmetry.space_group_name_H-M   'P 1'
#
loop_
_entity.id
_entity.type
_entity.pdbx_description
1 polymer ?
#
loop_
_entity_poly.entity_id
_entity_poly.type
_entity_poly.pdbx_seq_one_letter_code
_entity_poly.pdbx_strand_id
1 'polypeptide(L)'
;MYKLLTLSLLSLTLTLLPLTSKSQEKEPVVLIETNMGNLKAKLYNDTPLHRDNFIRLAKSGHYNGTLFYRVVKNFVVQGGSSDSRNAIAGQAIGYGKGVTIDAEIKPHHYHKKGALAAPRQPDRVNVFKESDIAQFYFVVGKKYTPEELDKIEKSINVPI
;
A
#
# COMPACT_ATOMS: atom_id res chain seq x y z
N MET A 1 -54.55 -62.43 5.00
CA MET A 1 -54.13 -61.26 4.22
C MET A 1 -53.34 -60.39 5.17
N TYR A 2 -52.02 -60.45 5.14
CA TYR A 2 -51.13 -59.62 5.98
C TYR A 2 -50.43 -58.61 5.05
N LYS A 3 -50.70 -57.27 5.30
CA LYS A 3 -50.01 -56.19 4.57
C LYS A 3 -48.66 -55.94 5.28
N LEU A 4 -47.55 -56.18 4.59
CA LEU A 4 -46.24 -55.72 4.99
C LEU A 4 -46.14 -54.19 4.76
N LEU A 5 -45.93 -53.43 5.84
CA LEU A 5 -45.47 -52.04 5.77
C LEU A 5 -43.92 -52.04 5.68
N THR A 6 -43.40 -51.64 4.54
CA THR A 6 -41.96 -51.35 4.40
C THR A 6 -41.67 -49.93 4.86
N LEU A 7 -40.97 -49.79 5.98
CA LEU A 7 -40.48 -48.54 6.50
C LEU A 7 -39.17 -48.17 5.78
N SER A 8 -39.23 -47.17 4.88
CA SER A 8 -38.04 -46.64 4.19
C SER A 8 -37.31 -45.69 5.14
N LEU A 9 -36.11 -46.11 5.61
CA LEU A 9 -35.22 -45.28 6.41
C LEU A 9 -34.42 -44.37 5.46
N LEU A 10 -34.78 -43.10 5.36
CA LEU A 10 -34.04 -42.08 4.62
C LEU A 10 -32.89 -41.60 5.46
N SER A 11 -31.67 -42.16 5.23
CA SER A 11 -30.45 -41.74 5.89
C SER A 11 -29.96 -40.40 5.32
N LEU A 12 -30.13 -39.31 6.07
CA LEU A 12 -29.59 -38.01 5.78
C LEU A 12 -28.09 -37.96 6.12
N THR A 13 -27.22 -38.20 5.14
CA THR A 13 -25.79 -38.04 5.30
C THR A 13 -25.41 -36.55 5.28
N LEU A 14 -25.20 -35.97 6.46
CA LEU A 14 -24.68 -34.62 6.64
C LEU A 14 -23.17 -34.61 6.26
N THR A 15 -22.85 -34.21 5.04
CA THR A 15 -21.47 -34.01 4.60
C THR A 15 -20.88 -32.78 5.29
N LEU A 16 -20.05 -33.00 6.31
CA LEU A 16 -19.21 -31.97 6.92
C LEU A 16 -18.17 -31.52 5.88
N LEU A 17 -18.41 -30.39 5.23
CA LEU A 17 -17.37 -29.71 4.43
C LEU A 17 -16.32 -29.16 5.38
N PRO A 18 -15.02 -29.45 5.20
CA PRO A 18 -13.99 -28.86 6.01
C PRO A 18 -13.96 -27.36 5.76
N LEU A 19 -14.26 -26.56 6.78
CA LEU A 19 -13.95 -25.13 6.80
C LEU A 19 -12.42 -24.99 6.81
N THR A 20 -11.83 -24.86 5.64
CA THR A 20 -10.43 -24.47 5.52
C THR A 20 -10.31 -23.02 5.98
N SER A 21 -9.96 -22.83 7.23
CA SER A 21 -9.53 -21.53 7.76
C SER A 21 -8.30 -21.12 6.96
N LYS A 22 -8.48 -20.15 6.04
CA LYS A 22 -7.37 -19.55 5.30
C LYS A 22 -6.53 -18.81 6.33
N SER A 23 -5.41 -19.40 6.75
CA SER A 23 -4.42 -18.74 7.60
C SER A 23 -4.09 -17.38 6.97
N GLN A 24 -4.30 -16.31 7.72
CA GLN A 24 -3.99 -14.97 7.25
C GLN A 24 -2.47 -14.90 7.01
N GLU A 25 -2.07 -14.83 5.76
CA GLU A 25 -0.67 -14.77 5.37
C GLU A 25 -0.01 -13.56 6.04
N LYS A 26 1.14 -13.80 6.69
CA LYS A 26 1.87 -12.76 7.42
C LYS A 26 2.30 -11.65 6.45
N GLU A 27 1.96 -10.42 6.76
CA GLU A 27 2.35 -9.25 5.96
C GLU A 27 3.88 -9.12 5.90
N PRO A 28 4.46 -9.00 4.69
CA PRO A 28 5.89 -8.90 4.52
C PRO A 28 6.44 -7.60 5.11
N VAL A 29 7.66 -7.69 5.65
CA VAL A 29 8.41 -6.53 6.14
C VAL A 29 9.63 -6.34 5.27
N VAL A 30 9.86 -5.12 4.80
CA VAL A 30 11.03 -4.73 4.04
C VAL A 30 11.98 -3.91 4.91
N LEU A 31 13.28 -4.11 4.76
CA LEU A 31 14.32 -3.31 5.37
C LEU A 31 14.89 -2.40 4.29
N ILE A 32 14.89 -1.09 4.57
CA ILE A 32 15.48 -0.05 3.72
C ILE A 32 16.72 0.46 4.43
N GLU A 33 17.87 0.10 3.93
CA GLU A 33 19.16 0.51 4.49
C GLU A 33 19.60 1.83 3.86
N THR A 34 19.95 2.80 4.67
CA THR A 34 20.41 4.12 4.23
C THR A 34 21.67 4.55 4.99
N ASN A 35 22.39 5.51 4.43
CA ASN A 35 23.54 6.12 5.13
C ASN A 35 23.14 6.95 6.36
N MET A 36 21.84 7.18 6.58
CA MET A 36 21.29 7.90 7.74
C MET A 36 20.65 6.96 8.76
N GLY A 37 20.71 5.63 8.54
CA GLY A 37 20.09 4.61 9.37
C GLY A 37 19.06 3.78 8.61
N ASN A 38 18.56 2.75 9.28
CA ASN A 38 17.69 1.76 8.66
C ASN A 38 16.21 2.04 8.98
N LEU A 39 15.36 1.83 7.98
CA LEU A 39 13.91 1.91 8.10
C LEU A 39 13.30 0.52 7.89
N LYS A 40 12.27 0.18 8.66
CA LYS A 40 11.47 -1.02 8.44
C LYS A 40 10.05 -0.60 8.04
N ALA A 41 9.57 -1.14 6.95
CA ALA A 41 8.20 -0.92 6.50
C ALA A 41 7.46 -2.25 6.36
N LYS A 42 6.25 -2.31 6.90
CA LYS A 42 5.33 -3.42 6.71
C LYS A 42 4.47 -3.14 5.49
N LEU A 43 4.36 -4.09 4.58
CA LEU A 43 3.55 -3.99 3.38
C LEU A 43 2.23 -4.73 3.60
N TYR A 44 1.12 -4.09 3.24
CA TYR A 44 -0.21 -4.63 3.50
C TYR A 44 -0.62 -5.70 2.47
N ASN A 45 -1.31 -6.73 2.92
CA ASN A 45 -1.78 -7.81 2.05
C ASN A 45 -3.02 -7.42 1.23
N ASP A 46 -3.75 -6.42 1.66
CA ASP A 46 -4.95 -5.91 0.96
C ASP A 46 -4.66 -4.85 -0.12
N THR A 47 -3.35 -4.58 -0.36
CA THR A 47 -2.85 -3.82 -1.50
C THR A 47 -1.81 -4.65 -2.28
N PRO A 48 -2.21 -5.80 -2.85
CA PRO A 48 -1.28 -6.78 -3.41
C PRO A 48 -0.48 -6.26 -4.60
N LEU A 49 -1.05 -5.43 -5.46
CA LEU A 49 -0.33 -4.88 -6.62
C LEU A 49 0.86 -4.02 -6.16
N HIS A 50 0.65 -3.09 -5.24
CA HIS A 50 1.72 -2.25 -4.70
C HIS A 50 2.72 -3.05 -3.87
N ARG A 51 2.24 -3.97 -3.01
CA ARG A 51 3.08 -4.85 -2.21
C ARG A 51 4.04 -5.67 -3.08
N ASP A 52 3.49 -6.40 -4.05
CA ASP A 52 4.26 -7.34 -4.86
C ASP A 52 5.20 -6.61 -5.82
N ASN A 53 4.77 -5.46 -6.36
CA ASN A 53 5.61 -4.60 -7.17
C ASN A 53 6.79 -4.03 -6.35
N PHE A 54 6.55 -3.53 -5.14
CA PHE A 54 7.64 -3.02 -4.28
C PHE A 54 8.66 -4.13 -3.97
N ILE A 55 8.18 -5.33 -3.61
CA ILE A 55 9.05 -6.49 -3.36
C ILE A 55 9.85 -6.87 -4.62
N ARG A 56 9.21 -6.89 -5.78
CA ARG A 56 9.87 -7.18 -7.06
C ARG A 56 10.99 -6.20 -7.35
N LEU A 57 10.73 -4.91 -7.19
CA LEU A 57 11.72 -3.84 -7.40
C LEU A 57 12.86 -3.91 -6.37
N ALA A 58 12.56 -4.20 -5.10
CA ALA A 58 13.57 -4.40 -4.09
C ALA A 58 14.48 -5.59 -4.42
N LYS A 59 13.90 -6.74 -4.78
CA LYS A 59 14.64 -7.95 -5.16
C LYS A 59 15.50 -7.77 -6.42
N SER A 60 15.07 -6.96 -7.37
CA SER A 60 15.85 -6.63 -8.57
C SER A 60 16.97 -5.62 -8.33
N GLY A 61 17.13 -5.11 -7.11
CA GLY A 61 18.10 -4.07 -6.78
C GLY A 61 17.73 -2.68 -7.34
N HIS A 62 16.48 -2.49 -7.79
CA HIS A 62 16.05 -1.22 -8.37
C HIS A 62 16.32 -0.03 -7.45
N TYR A 63 16.15 -0.19 -6.14
CA TYR A 63 16.31 0.89 -5.17
C TYR A 63 17.76 1.15 -4.74
N ASN A 64 18.69 0.24 -5.09
CA ASN A 64 20.09 0.39 -4.69
C ASN A 64 20.71 1.63 -5.31
N GLY A 65 21.32 2.48 -4.47
CA GLY A 65 21.98 3.72 -4.87
C GLY A 65 21.03 4.85 -5.28
N THR A 66 19.70 4.67 -5.16
CA THR A 66 18.75 5.77 -5.36
C THR A 66 18.76 6.73 -4.18
N LEU A 67 18.39 7.98 -4.41
CA LEU A 67 18.34 9.02 -3.39
C LEU A 67 16.92 9.28 -2.90
N PHE A 68 16.82 9.75 -1.65
CA PHE A 68 15.66 10.53 -1.21
C PHE A 68 15.81 11.94 -1.77
N TYR A 69 15.32 12.13 -2.97
CA TYR A 69 15.57 13.34 -3.78
C TYR A 69 14.63 14.51 -3.47
N ARG A 70 13.52 14.23 -2.76
CA ARG A 70 12.55 15.26 -2.38
C ARG A 70 12.20 15.13 -0.89
N VAL A 71 12.54 16.19 -0.15
CA VAL A 71 12.26 16.29 1.29
C VAL A 71 11.46 17.56 1.55
N VAL A 72 10.23 17.41 2.04
CA VAL A 72 9.37 18.54 2.38
C VAL A 72 9.02 18.47 3.87
N LYS A 73 9.42 19.50 4.61
CA LYS A 73 9.18 19.59 6.06
C LYS A 73 7.70 19.45 6.37
N ASN A 74 7.38 18.65 7.37
CA ASN A 74 6.00 18.38 7.82
C ASN A 74 5.08 17.74 6.75
N PHE A 75 5.66 17.18 5.71
CA PHE A 75 4.89 16.54 4.63
C PHE A 75 5.47 15.16 4.30
N VAL A 76 6.45 15.05 3.42
CA VAL A 76 6.97 13.75 2.95
C VAL A 76 8.48 13.76 2.74
N VAL A 77 9.05 12.53 2.75
CA VAL A 77 10.39 12.22 2.22
C VAL A 77 10.19 11.21 1.09
N GLN A 78 10.57 11.57 -0.14
CA GLN A 78 10.29 10.80 -1.36
C GLN A 78 11.58 10.35 -2.04
N GLY A 79 11.57 9.10 -2.50
CA GLY A 79 12.69 8.45 -3.19
C GLY A 79 12.24 7.40 -4.19
N GLY A 80 13.16 6.51 -4.58
CA GLY A 80 12.89 5.35 -5.43
C GLY A 80 13.00 5.58 -6.93
N SER A 81 13.20 6.81 -7.38
CA SER A 81 13.42 7.09 -8.80
C SER A 81 14.81 6.69 -9.26
N SER A 82 14.92 5.91 -10.33
CA SER A 82 16.20 5.41 -10.85
C SER A 82 17.11 6.50 -11.41
N ASP A 83 16.54 7.62 -11.87
CA ASP A 83 17.27 8.79 -12.38
C ASP A 83 17.94 9.60 -11.25
N SER A 84 17.65 9.26 -9.99
CA SER A 84 18.34 9.85 -8.85
C SER A 84 19.74 9.28 -8.59
N ARG A 85 20.06 8.12 -9.19
CA ARG A 85 21.43 7.55 -9.07
C ARG A 85 22.43 8.47 -9.73
N ASN A 86 23.47 8.81 -8.97
CA ASN A 86 24.54 9.73 -9.44
C ASN A 86 24.03 11.11 -9.88
N ALA A 87 22.87 11.53 -9.40
CA ALA A 87 22.30 12.83 -9.73
C ALA A 87 23.20 13.97 -9.25
N ILE A 88 23.40 14.97 -10.10
CA ILE A 88 24.14 16.19 -9.77
C ILE A 88 23.21 17.23 -9.16
N ALA A 89 23.79 18.20 -8.45
CA ALA A 89 23.02 19.28 -7.85
C ALA A 89 22.21 20.05 -8.91
N GLY A 90 20.92 20.29 -8.67
CA GLY A 90 20.01 20.97 -9.57
C GLY A 90 19.39 20.08 -10.65
N GLN A 91 19.77 18.81 -10.73
CA GLN A 91 19.13 17.88 -11.68
C GLN A 91 17.67 17.66 -11.29
N ALA A 92 16.79 17.76 -12.29
CA ALA A 92 15.38 17.39 -12.14
C ALA A 92 15.24 15.87 -12.07
N ILE A 93 14.61 15.37 -11.00
CA ILE A 93 14.47 13.94 -10.70
C ILE A 93 13.00 13.59 -10.51
N GLY A 94 12.65 12.34 -10.81
CA GLY A 94 11.30 11.81 -10.57
C GLY A 94 10.31 12.13 -11.68
N TYR A 95 10.76 12.62 -12.80
CA TYR A 95 9.97 12.71 -14.03
C TYR A 95 9.91 11.30 -14.67
N GLY A 96 9.18 10.40 -13.99
CA GLY A 96 9.10 9.00 -14.36
C GLY A 96 8.69 8.77 -15.81
N LYS A 97 9.03 7.60 -16.34
CA LYS A 97 8.76 7.20 -17.73
C LYS A 97 7.28 6.88 -18.01
N GLY A 98 6.35 7.37 -17.20
CA GLY A 98 4.92 7.17 -17.37
C GLY A 98 4.42 5.74 -17.13
N VAL A 99 5.24 4.87 -16.55
CA VAL A 99 4.79 3.53 -16.15
C VAL A 99 4.10 3.65 -14.79
N THR A 100 2.86 3.18 -14.75
CA THR A 100 1.99 3.28 -13.59
C THR A 100 1.51 1.90 -13.13
N ILE A 101 0.89 1.87 -11.96
CA ILE A 101 0.25 0.72 -11.37
C ILE A 101 -1.15 1.14 -10.91
N ASP A 102 -2.13 0.27 -11.10
CA ASP A 102 -3.53 0.53 -10.77
C ASP A 102 -3.71 0.92 -9.31
N ALA A 103 -4.66 1.81 -9.06
CA ALA A 103 -4.94 2.31 -7.73
C ALA A 103 -5.49 1.22 -6.80
N GLU A 104 -4.93 1.13 -5.58
CA GLU A 104 -5.43 0.29 -4.49
C GLU A 104 -5.77 1.13 -3.26
N ILE A 105 -6.47 2.24 -3.46
CA ILE A 105 -6.81 3.19 -2.40
C ILE A 105 -7.83 2.56 -1.46
N LYS A 106 -7.47 2.46 -0.16
CA LYS A 106 -8.32 1.90 0.89
C LYS A 106 -8.60 2.96 1.95
N PRO A 107 -9.85 3.16 2.38
CA PRO A 107 -10.20 4.20 3.37
C PRO A 107 -9.46 4.08 4.71
N HIS A 108 -9.14 2.85 5.12
CA HIS A 108 -8.43 2.58 6.37
C HIS A 108 -6.90 2.72 6.26
N HIS A 109 -6.36 2.89 5.05
CA HIS A 109 -4.94 3.19 4.82
C HIS A 109 -4.75 4.68 4.54
N TYR A 110 -4.83 5.51 5.56
CA TYR A 110 -4.63 6.95 5.43
C TYR A 110 -3.16 7.35 5.66
N HIS A 111 -2.83 8.56 5.25
CA HIS A 111 -1.46 9.11 5.28
C HIS A 111 -1.02 9.53 6.70
N LYS A 112 -1.07 8.62 7.66
CA LYS A 112 -0.52 8.87 9.00
C LYS A 112 1.00 8.95 8.96
N LYS A 113 1.60 9.61 9.96
CA LYS A 113 3.07 9.67 10.11
C LYS A 113 3.68 8.26 10.08
N GLY A 114 4.70 8.09 9.24
CA GLY A 114 5.39 6.81 9.03
C GLY A 114 4.74 5.93 7.95
N ALA A 115 3.61 6.31 7.36
CA ALA A 115 3.06 5.56 6.23
C ALA A 115 4.02 5.59 5.04
N LEU A 116 4.23 4.42 4.42
CA LEU A 116 4.89 4.26 3.13
C LEU A 116 3.81 4.23 2.04
N ALA A 117 3.91 5.09 1.05
CA ALA A 117 2.94 5.19 -0.03
C ALA A 117 3.60 5.49 -1.38
N ALA A 118 2.89 5.21 -2.46
CA ALA A 118 3.31 5.51 -3.82
C ALA A 118 2.76 6.87 -4.28
N PRO A 119 3.58 7.74 -4.90
CA PRO A 119 3.10 9.00 -5.46
C PRO A 119 2.29 8.78 -6.73
N ARG A 120 1.42 9.73 -7.02
CA ARG A 120 0.62 9.76 -8.24
C ARG A 120 0.46 11.18 -8.78
N GLN A 121 0.13 11.29 -10.05
CA GLN A 121 -0.21 12.56 -10.67
C GLN A 121 -1.58 13.07 -10.16
N PRO A 122 -1.82 14.39 -10.22
CA PRO A 122 -3.10 14.98 -9.86
C PRO A 122 -4.28 14.44 -10.68
N ASP A 123 -5.48 14.37 -10.10
CA ASP A 123 -6.68 13.81 -10.72
C ASP A 123 -7.01 14.40 -12.09
N ARG A 124 -6.69 15.68 -12.33
CA ARG A 124 -6.92 16.36 -13.63
C ARG A 124 -6.20 15.72 -14.82
N VAL A 125 -5.11 14.97 -14.57
CA VAL A 125 -4.29 14.29 -15.60
C VAL A 125 -4.19 12.79 -15.37
N ASN A 126 -4.74 12.29 -14.27
CA ASN A 126 -4.70 10.90 -13.86
C ASN A 126 -6.04 10.50 -13.25
N VAL A 127 -7.04 10.39 -14.09
CA VAL A 127 -8.44 10.11 -13.68
C VAL A 127 -8.59 8.75 -13.00
N PHE A 128 -7.74 7.78 -13.33
CA PHE A 128 -7.72 6.44 -12.75
C PHE A 128 -6.92 6.38 -11.44
N LYS A 129 -6.30 7.49 -11.02
CA LYS A 129 -5.52 7.60 -9.78
C LYS A 129 -4.37 6.59 -9.67
N GLU A 130 -3.85 6.15 -10.80
CA GLU A 130 -2.73 5.22 -10.88
C GLU A 130 -1.49 5.79 -10.19
N SER A 131 -0.73 4.93 -9.54
CA SER A 131 0.50 5.30 -8.85
C SER A 131 1.72 5.15 -9.75
N ASP A 132 2.78 5.91 -9.48
CA ASP A 132 4.10 5.66 -10.07
C ASP A 132 4.58 4.25 -9.68
N ILE A 133 5.11 3.51 -10.64
CA ILE A 133 5.48 2.10 -10.43
C ILE A 133 6.70 1.93 -9.52
N ALA A 134 7.58 2.92 -9.44
CA ALA A 134 8.88 2.77 -8.76
C ALA A 134 9.05 3.70 -7.57
N GLN A 135 8.53 4.91 -7.66
CA GLN A 135 8.71 5.90 -6.61
C GLN A 135 7.86 5.59 -5.38
N PHE A 136 8.37 6.01 -4.23
CA PHE A 136 7.67 5.93 -2.96
C PHE A 136 7.97 7.15 -2.09
N TYR A 137 7.15 7.37 -1.07
CA TYR A 137 7.43 8.36 -0.04
C TYR A 137 7.03 7.86 1.34
N PHE A 138 7.72 8.40 2.34
CA PHE A 138 7.30 8.30 3.73
C PHE A 138 6.59 9.57 4.15
N VAL A 139 5.48 9.43 4.84
CA VAL A 139 4.75 10.53 5.43
C VAL A 139 5.48 11.00 6.69
N VAL A 140 5.97 12.23 6.69
CA VAL A 140 6.52 12.89 7.88
C VAL A 140 5.38 13.51 8.68
N GLY A 141 4.46 14.19 7.99
CA GLY A 141 3.27 14.80 8.55
C GLY A 141 3.56 15.89 9.58
N LYS A 142 2.52 16.54 10.06
CA LYS A 142 2.55 17.43 11.23
C LYS A 142 1.57 16.92 12.29
N LYS A 143 1.71 17.38 13.51
CA LYS A 143 0.67 17.21 14.52
C LYS A 143 -0.39 18.28 14.28
N TYR A 144 -1.65 17.88 14.37
CA TYR A 144 -2.80 18.78 14.29
C TYR A 144 -3.37 18.98 15.68
N THR A 145 -3.89 20.17 15.97
CA THR A 145 -4.70 20.41 17.16
C THR A 145 -6.13 19.89 16.93
N PRO A 146 -6.92 19.67 17.99
CA PRO A 146 -8.33 19.31 17.83
C PRO A 146 -9.10 20.29 16.94
N GLU A 147 -8.87 21.59 17.10
CA GLU A 147 -9.53 22.63 16.32
C GLU A 147 -9.15 22.62 14.83
N GLU A 148 -7.90 22.23 14.52
CA GLU A 148 -7.47 22.03 13.12
C GLU A 148 -8.13 20.78 12.53
N LEU A 149 -8.26 19.70 13.30
CA LEU A 149 -8.95 18.47 12.87
C LEU A 149 -10.42 18.74 12.59
N ASP A 150 -11.12 19.41 13.50
CA ASP A 150 -12.53 19.82 13.31
C ASP A 150 -12.76 20.64 12.03
N LYS A 151 -11.82 21.54 11.69
CA LYS A 151 -11.88 22.30 10.46
C LYS A 151 -11.71 21.42 9.21
N ILE A 152 -10.80 20.44 9.29
CA ILE A 152 -10.56 19.51 8.20
C ILE A 152 -11.79 18.62 8.01
N GLU A 153 -12.32 18.02 9.07
CA GLU A 153 -13.53 17.19 9.04
C GLU A 153 -14.70 17.93 8.37
N LYS A 154 -14.95 19.17 8.78
CA LYS A 154 -16.00 20.02 8.17
C LYS A 154 -15.73 20.28 6.68
N SER A 155 -14.47 20.43 6.28
CA SER A 155 -14.11 20.73 4.89
C SER A 155 -14.26 19.55 3.95
N ILE A 156 -14.05 18.33 4.45
CA ILE A 156 -14.10 17.07 3.66
C ILE A 156 -15.39 16.29 3.89
N ASN A 157 -16.19 16.71 4.85
CA ASN A 157 -17.44 16.04 5.29
C ASN A 157 -17.23 14.56 5.64
N VAL A 158 -16.10 14.22 6.24
CA VAL A 158 -15.72 12.86 6.68
C VAL A 158 -15.10 12.95 8.07
N PRO A 159 -15.56 12.16 9.07
CA PRO A 159 -14.92 12.06 10.39
C PRO A 159 -13.46 11.59 10.27
N ILE A 160 -12.58 12.12 11.12
CA ILE A 160 -11.16 11.77 11.16
C ILE A 160 -10.84 11.02 12.47
#